data_4c11bcaf257e7280079eba27365a954a
#
_entry.id   4c11bcaf257e7280079eba27365a954a
#
_cell.length_a   1.000
_cell.length_b   1.000
_cell.length_c   1.000
_cell.angle_alpha   90.00
_cell.angle_beta   90.00
_cell.angle_gamma   90.00
#
_symmetry.space_group_name_H-M   'P 1'
#
loop_
_entity.id
_entity.type
_entity.pdbx_description
1 polymer ?
#
loop_
_entity_poly.entity_id
_entity_poly.type
_entity_poly.pdbx_seq_one_letter_code
_entity_poly.pdbx_strand_id
1 'polypeptide(L)'
;MMTIYKTVFMFVAFTCVARAQEVPAFGPVQLPNTEALYQQLLRSNIEGIGKFYMGRQISHVMGHQGAAWLERPEREREENTAELIQCLKLKPGDQVADIGVGTGYIARRMAKLIGPQGTVHGVDIQPEMLELLEKNMKKLGLNNVKGVRGTINDPRLKANSLDFVIMVDVYHEFSHPYEMMAGIVEALKPGGRVAFVEYRAEDPKVPIKRLHKMSEAQVKKEASLFPLKHVQTYKKLPWQHVVFFEKLTE
;
A
#
# COMPACT_ATOMS: atom_id res chain seq x y z
N MET A 1 -21.29 -60.28 64.49
CA MET A 1 -20.11 -59.39 64.73
C MET A 1 -19.57 -59.01 63.33
N MET A 2 -19.97 -57.86 62.82
CA MET A 2 -19.69 -57.45 61.42
C MET A 2 -18.75 -56.20 61.50
N THR A 3 -17.54 -56.38 61.05
CA THR A 3 -16.49 -55.34 61.09
C THR A 3 -16.56 -54.55 59.79
N ILE A 4 -16.88 -53.26 59.92
CA ILE A 4 -16.97 -52.34 58.75
C ILE A 4 -15.60 -51.70 58.54
N TYR A 5 -14.97 -51.98 57.40
CA TYR A 5 -13.76 -51.25 56.95
C TYR A 5 -14.17 -49.94 56.27
N LYS A 6 -13.71 -48.80 56.82
CA LYS A 6 -13.79 -47.49 56.23
C LYS A 6 -12.59 -47.29 55.33
N THR A 7 -12.83 -47.22 54.00
CA THR A 7 -11.83 -46.86 53.02
C THR A 7 -11.80 -45.33 52.90
N VAL A 8 -10.66 -44.74 53.25
CA VAL A 8 -10.42 -43.30 53.08
C VAL A 8 -9.84 -43.06 51.70
N PHE A 9 -10.60 -42.36 50.84
CA PHE A 9 -10.11 -41.86 49.54
C PHE A 9 -9.41 -40.53 49.78
N MET A 10 -8.08 -40.49 49.50
CA MET A 10 -7.27 -39.29 49.51
C MET A 10 -7.30 -38.70 48.09
N PHE A 11 -8.01 -37.55 47.90
CA PHE A 11 -7.96 -36.77 46.70
C PHE A 11 -6.69 -35.97 46.66
N VAL A 12 -5.76 -36.29 45.74
CA VAL A 12 -4.63 -35.49 45.40
C VAL A 12 -5.04 -34.51 44.30
N ALA A 13 -5.22 -33.22 44.66
CA ALA A 13 -5.48 -32.17 43.70
C ALA A 13 -4.15 -31.78 43.00
N PHE A 14 -4.01 -32.16 41.73
CA PHE A 14 -2.94 -31.63 40.88
C PHE A 14 -3.32 -30.22 40.41
N THR A 15 -2.75 -29.20 41.04
CA THR A 15 -2.77 -27.84 40.53
C THR A 15 -1.76 -27.70 39.41
N CYS A 16 -2.28 -27.70 38.17
CA CYS A 16 -1.48 -27.39 36.98
C CYS A 16 -1.27 -25.86 36.97
N VAL A 17 -0.12 -25.39 37.44
CA VAL A 17 0.31 -23.99 37.29
C VAL A 17 0.82 -23.85 35.85
N ALA A 18 -0.02 -23.30 34.98
CA ALA A 18 0.38 -22.90 33.65
C ALA A 18 1.36 -21.71 33.81
N ARG A 19 2.63 -21.98 33.56
CA ARG A 19 3.66 -20.95 33.48
C ARG A 19 3.42 -20.18 32.19
N ALA A 20 2.92 -18.95 32.27
CA ALA A 20 2.87 -18.04 31.14
C ALA A 20 4.32 -17.84 30.66
N GLN A 21 4.60 -18.27 29.42
CA GLN A 21 5.84 -17.91 28.75
C GLN A 21 5.77 -16.39 28.47
N GLU A 22 6.63 -15.64 29.12
CA GLU A 22 6.86 -14.24 28.77
C GLU A 22 7.35 -14.19 27.31
N VAL A 23 6.54 -13.59 26.46
CA VAL A 23 6.95 -13.24 25.10
C VAL A 23 8.06 -12.19 25.25
N PRO A 24 9.26 -12.41 24.66
CA PRO A 24 10.32 -11.42 24.76
C PRO A 24 9.82 -10.09 24.19
N ALA A 25 9.85 -9.03 24.97
CA ALA A 25 9.59 -7.68 24.52
C ALA A 25 10.58 -7.37 23.39
N PHE A 26 10.08 -7.17 22.18
CA PHE A 26 10.89 -6.66 21.09
C PHE A 26 11.46 -5.30 21.54
N GLY A 27 12.78 -5.21 21.62
CA GLY A 27 13.45 -3.95 21.85
C GLY A 27 13.04 -2.91 20.81
N PRO A 28 13.22 -1.60 21.09
CA PRO A 28 12.84 -0.55 20.15
C PRO A 28 13.43 -0.88 18.78
N VAL A 29 12.57 -0.97 17.75
CA VAL A 29 13.00 -1.16 16.37
C VAL A 29 13.95 -0.02 16.05
N GLN A 30 15.25 -0.32 15.94
CA GLN A 30 16.24 0.66 15.54
C GLN A 30 15.91 1.04 14.10
N LEU A 31 15.37 2.25 13.90
CA LEU A 31 15.08 2.77 12.56
C LEU A 31 16.36 2.68 11.73
N PRO A 32 16.33 2.12 10.52
CA PRO A 32 17.51 2.04 9.69
C PRO A 32 18.04 3.46 9.46
N ASN A 33 19.37 3.61 9.38
CA ASN A 33 19.95 4.86 8.94
C ASN A 33 19.42 5.16 7.53
N THR A 34 18.41 6.03 7.44
CA THR A 34 17.70 6.33 6.20
C THR A 34 18.59 6.92 5.13
N GLU A 35 19.67 7.65 5.54
CA GLU A 35 20.67 8.18 4.62
C GLU A 35 21.39 7.06 3.84
N ALA A 36 21.62 5.90 4.47
CA ALA A 36 22.25 4.75 3.81
C ALA A 36 21.35 4.10 2.73
N LEU A 37 20.04 4.35 2.76
CA LEU A 37 19.10 3.84 1.75
C LEU A 37 19.13 4.65 0.46
N TYR A 38 19.61 5.89 0.51
CA TYR A 38 19.63 6.82 -0.61
C TYR A 38 21.04 7.03 -1.13
N GLN A 39 21.15 7.20 -2.45
CA GLN A 39 22.38 7.57 -3.12
C GLN A 39 22.10 8.68 -4.12
N GLN A 40 22.99 9.66 -4.21
CA GLN A 40 22.97 10.71 -5.23
C GLN A 40 24.12 10.46 -6.19
N LEU A 41 23.84 10.25 -7.48
CA LEU A 41 24.89 10.03 -8.47
C LEU A 41 24.91 11.15 -9.49
N LEU A 42 26.13 11.65 -9.80
CA LEU A 42 26.35 12.69 -10.80
C LEU A 42 26.03 12.24 -12.23
N ARG A 43 26.18 10.93 -12.51
CA ARG A 43 25.81 10.33 -13.80
C ARG A 43 24.61 9.43 -13.59
N SER A 44 23.45 9.89 -14.02
CA SER A 44 22.17 9.18 -13.92
C SER A 44 21.42 9.30 -15.24
N ASN A 45 20.40 8.47 -15.43
CA ASN A 45 19.50 8.58 -16.57
C ASN A 45 18.74 9.92 -16.48
N ILE A 46 18.65 10.67 -17.58
CA ILE A 46 17.95 11.95 -17.67
C ILE A 46 16.44 11.85 -17.36
N GLU A 47 15.87 10.66 -17.46
CA GLU A 47 14.47 10.40 -17.12
C GLU A 47 14.22 10.28 -15.59
N GLY A 48 15.27 10.39 -14.77
CA GLY A 48 15.19 10.33 -13.32
C GLY A 48 15.77 11.54 -12.63
N ILE A 49 15.42 11.69 -11.35
CA ILE A 49 15.84 12.85 -10.52
C ILE A 49 17.29 12.79 -10.01
N GLY A 50 18.09 11.82 -10.49
CA GLY A 50 19.48 11.63 -10.02
C GLY A 50 19.60 10.97 -8.65
N LYS A 51 18.50 10.75 -7.94
CA LYS A 51 18.44 10.09 -6.64
C LYS A 51 18.11 8.60 -6.81
N PHE A 52 18.81 7.78 -6.04
CA PHE A 52 18.62 6.32 -6.03
C PHE A 52 18.11 5.89 -4.66
N TYR A 53 17.26 4.88 -4.64
CA TYR A 53 16.76 4.24 -3.43
C TYR A 53 16.94 2.74 -3.54
N MET A 54 17.69 2.15 -2.62
CA MET A 54 17.99 0.71 -2.58
C MET A 54 18.47 0.13 -3.93
N GLY A 55 19.22 0.96 -4.72
CA GLY A 55 19.79 0.58 -6.02
C GLY A 55 18.92 0.89 -7.24
N ARG A 56 17.68 1.38 -7.05
CA ARG A 56 16.80 1.85 -8.11
C ARG A 56 16.93 3.37 -8.26
N GLN A 57 17.08 3.86 -9.50
CA GLN A 57 16.94 5.29 -9.78
C GLN A 57 15.46 5.68 -9.73
N ILE A 58 15.16 6.79 -9.05
CA ILE A 58 13.81 7.34 -8.94
C ILE A 58 13.49 8.13 -10.21
N SER A 59 12.30 7.90 -10.79
CA SER A 59 11.84 8.65 -11.96
C SER A 59 11.42 10.08 -11.62
N HIS A 60 11.24 10.90 -12.64
CA HIS A 60 10.52 12.16 -12.49
C HIS A 60 9.05 11.93 -12.21
N VAL A 61 8.43 12.80 -11.41
CA VAL A 61 6.98 12.83 -11.18
C VAL A 61 6.27 13.29 -12.46
N MET A 62 5.17 12.61 -12.80
CA MET A 62 4.29 13.09 -13.86
C MET A 62 3.55 14.35 -13.40
N GLY A 63 3.78 15.48 -14.08
CA GLY A 63 3.07 16.74 -13.79
C GLY A 63 1.58 16.67 -14.15
N HIS A 64 0.76 17.52 -13.54
CA HIS A 64 -0.68 17.61 -13.80
C HIS A 64 -1.04 17.89 -15.28
N GLN A 65 -0.10 18.43 -16.06
CA GLN A 65 -0.27 18.57 -17.52
C GLN A 65 -0.48 17.22 -18.23
N GLY A 66 -0.01 16.13 -17.60
CA GLY A 66 -0.23 14.75 -18.07
C GLY A 66 -1.60 14.14 -17.67
N ALA A 67 -2.49 14.90 -17.01
CA ALA A 67 -3.77 14.39 -16.52
C ALA A 67 -4.63 13.70 -17.59
N ALA A 68 -4.58 14.16 -18.85
CA ALA A 68 -5.29 13.53 -19.96
C ALA A 68 -4.86 12.08 -20.21
N TRP A 69 -3.59 11.73 -19.94
CA TRP A 69 -3.08 10.36 -20.02
C TRP A 69 -3.81 9.42 -19.08
N LEU A 70 -4.18 9.88 -17.87
CA LEU A 70 -4.88 9.09 -16.87
C LEU A 70 -6.33 8.75 -17.28
N GLU A 71 -6.91 9.53 -18.20
CA GLU A 71 -8.30 9.36 -18.67
C GLU A 71 -8.39 8.82 -20.10
N ARG A 72 -7.26 8.38 -20.69
CA ARG A 72 -7.23 7.90 -22.09
C ARG A 72 -8.16 6.69 -22.28
N PRO A 73 -8.88 6.61 -23.40
CA PRO A 73 -9.80 5.50 -23.69
C PRO A 73 -9.10 4.13 -23.76
N GLU A 74 -7.84 4.11 -24.17
CA GLU A 74 -7.03 2.90 -24.31
C GLU A 74 -6.68 2.24 -23.00
N ARG A 75 -6.79 2.97 -21.87
CA ARG A 75 -6.37 2.51 -20.54
C ARG A 75 -6.97 1.18 -20.12
N GLU A 76 -8.25 0.94 -20.46
CA GLU A 76 -8.89 -0.34 -20.13
C GLU A 76 -8.27 -1.50 -20.89
N ARG A 77 -7.93 -1.32 -22.19
CA ARG A 77 -7.24 -2.35 -22.98
C ARG A 77 -5.81 -2.61 -22.50
N GLU A 78 -5.11 -1.56 -22.06
CA GLU A 78 -3.68 -1.58 -21.70
C GLU A 78 -3.44 -2.03 -20.25
N GLU A 79 -4.34 -1.68 -19.35
CA GLU A 79 -4.19 -1.90 -17.91
C GLU A 79 -5.27 -2.81 -17.34
N ASN A 80 -6.42 -3.00 -18.02
CA ASN A 80 -7.59 -3.76 -17.57
C ASN A 80 -8.01 -3.35 -16.15
N THR A 81 -8.39 -2.07 -16.01
CA THR A 81 -8.70 -1.48 -14.70
C THR A 81 -9.92 -2.11 -14.04
N ALA A 82 -10.84 -2.71 -14.81
CA ALA A 82 -11.95 -3.48 -14.26
C ALA A 82 -11.44 -4.72 -13.49
N GLU A 83 -10.51 -5.47 -14.07
CA GLU A 83 -9.86 -6.61 -13.42
C GLU A 83 -9.00 -6.18 -12.22
N LEU A 84 -8.29 -5.04 -12.35
CA LEU A 84 -7.57 -4.46 -11.22
C LEU A 84 -8.50 -4.26 -10.02
N ILE A 85 -9.62 -3.57 -10.20
CA ILE A 85 -10.59 -3.31 -9.12
C ILE A 85 -11.13 -4.61 -8.51
N GLN A 86 -11.41 -5.62 -9.32
CA GLN A 86 -11.88 -6.92 -8.83
C GLN A 86 -10.82 -7.63 -7.99
N CYS A 87 -9.55 -7.59 -8.39
CA CYS A 87 -8.48 -8.28 -7.65
C CYS A 87 -8.13 -7.62 -6.31
N LEU A 88 -8.51 -6.36 -6.07
CA LEU A 88 -8.29 -5.67 -4.79
C LEU A 88 -9.09 -6.30 -3.63
N LYS A 89 -10.22 -6.97 -3.92
CA LYS A 89 -11.10 -7.61 -2.91
C LYS A 89 -11.55 -6.63 -1.82
N LEU A 90 -11.89 -5.41 -2.22
CA LEU A 90 -12.46 -4.41 -1.31
C LEU A 90 -13.87 -4.81 -0.88
N LYS A 91 -14.28 -4.36 0.30
CA LYS A 91 -15.58 -4.65 0.91
C LYS A 91 -16.39 -3.36 1.09
N PRO A 92 -17.71 -3.45 1.08
CA PRO A 92 -18.56 -2.33 1.48
C PRO A 92 -18.15 -1.80 2.87
N GLY A 93 -17.99 -0.48 2.97
CA GLY A 93 -17.60 0.19 4.21
C GLY A 93 -16.09 0.36 4.44
N ASP A 94 -15.23 -0.24 3.60
CA ASP A 94 -13.77 -0.11 3.73
C ASP A 94 -13.34 1.36 3.71
N GLN A 95 -12.35 1.68 4.55
CA GLN A 95 -11.62 2.95 4.53
C GLN A 95 -10.35 2.72 3.70
N VAL A 96 -10.26 3.36 2.55
CA VAL A 96 -9.17 3.11 1.60
C VAL A 96 -8.43 4.39 1.24
N ALA A 97 -7.16 4.30 0.85
CA ALA A 97 -6.42 5.40 0.26
C ALA A 97 -5.90 5.04 -1.13
N ASP A 98 -5.95 6.02 -2.03
CA ASP A 98 -5.34 6.03 -3.37
C ASP A 98 -4.23 7.06 -3.35
N ILE A 99 -2.97 6.60 -3.34
CA ILE A 99 -1.80 7.48 -3.28
C ILE A 99 -1.34 7.82 -4.69
N GLY A 100 -1.19 9.12 -4.99
CA GLY A 100 -1.03 9.60 -6.35
C GLY A 100 -2.36 9.51 -7.10
N VAL A 101 -3.43 9.97 -6.47
CA VAL A 101 -4.81 9.79 -6.97
C VAL A 101 -5.06 10.41 -8.34
N GLY A 102 -4.28 11.44 -8.71
CA GLY A 102 -4.42 12.17 -9.97
C GLY A 102 -5.84 12.68 -10.19
N THR A 103 -6.44 12.33 -11.32
CA THR A 103 -7.82 12.72 -11.69
C THR A 103 -8.91 11.94 -10.97
N GLY A 104 -8.54 10.92 -10.16
CA GLY A 104 -9.47 10.03 -9.48
C GLY A 104 -9.98 8.87 -10.34
N TYR A 105 -9.25 8.48 -11.37
CA TYR A 105 -9.66 7.40 -12.29
C TYR A 105 -9.88 6.06 -11.57
N ILE A 106 -9.00 5.68 -10.66
CA ILE A 106 -9.12 4.47 -9.82
C ILE A 106 -10.03 4.75 -8.62
N ALA A 107 -9.85 5.89 -7.94
CA ALA A 107 -10.63 6.28 -6.77
C ALA A 107 -12.15 6.20 -7.01
N ARG A 108 -12.66 6.70 -8.16
CA ARG A 108 -14.10 6.63 -8.48
C ARG A 108 -14.66 5.22 -8.63
N ARG A 109 -13.82 4.26 -9.03
CA ARG A 109 -14.21 2.84 -9.13
C ARG A 109 -14.23 2.18 -7.77
N MET A 110 -13.23 2.45 -6.95
CA MET A 110 -13.20 1.97 -5.56
C MET A 110 -14.37 2.56 -4.76
N ALA A 111 -14.65 3.86 -4.91
CA ALA A 111 -15.74 4.55 -4.21
C ALA A 111 -17.10 3.90 -4.46
N LYS A 112 -17.38 3.49 -5.71
CA LYS A 112 -18.61 2.76 -6.05
C LYS A 112 -18.68 1.38 -5.40
N LEU A 113 -17.53 0.68 -5.30
CA LEU A 113 -17.45 -0.67 -4.76
C LEU A 113 -17.62 -0.68 -3.24
N ILE A 114 -16.95 0.23 -2.53
CA ILE A 114 -17.04 0.31 -1.06
C ILE A 114 -18.35 0.95 -0.56
N GLY A 115 -19.10 1.61 -1.46
CA GLY A 115 -20.40 2.21 -1.15
C GLY A 115 -20.32 3.43 -0.23
N PRO A 116 -21.48 3.98 0.17
CA PRO A 116 -21.55 5.28 0.87
C PRO A 116 -21.03 5.23 2.32
N GLN A 117 -20.87 4.07 2.92
CA GLN A 117 -20.32 3.91 4.27
C GLN A 117 -18.79 3.83 4.28
N GLY A 118 -18.16 3.52 3.13
CA GLY A 118 -16.72 3.56 2.95
C GLY A 118 -16.24 4.94 2.49
N THR A 119 -14.95 5.19 2.63
CA THR A 119 -14.32 6.43 2.16
C THR A 119 -13.05 6.11 1.37
N VAL A 120 -12.87 6.80 0.23
CA VAL A 120 -11.59 6.84 -0.49
C VAL A 120 -10.87 8.14 -0.14
N HIS A 121 -9.70 8.03 0.48
CA HIS A 121 -8.78 9.15 0.68
C HIS A 121 -7.86 9.25 -0.53
N GLY A 122 -8.13 10.21 -1.42
CA GLY A 122 -7.32 10.46 -2.61
C GLY A 122 -6.17 11.38 -2.28
N VAL A 123 -4.96 10.83 -2.13
CA VAL A 123 -3.76 11.59 -1.78
C VAL A 123 -3.02 12.02 -3.02
N ASP A 124 -2.70 13.31 -3.14
CA ASP A 124 -1.81 13.81 -4.18
C ASP A 124 -0.95 14.96 -3.65
N ILE A 125 0.25 15.12 -4.24
CA ILE A 125 1.16 16.21 -3.91
C ILE A 125 0.89 17.47 -4.76
N GLN A 126 0.12 17.36 -5.85
CA GLN A 126 -0.19 18.45 -6.77
C GLN A 126 -1.60 18.99 -6.49
N PRO A 127 -1.76 20.29 -6.15
CA PRO A 127 -3.08 20.88 -5.89
C PRO A 127 -3.99 20.79 -7.12
N GLU A 128 -3.41 20.95 -8.32
CA GLU A 128 -4.15 20.91 -9.58
C GLU A 128 -4.79 19.52 -9.82
N MET A 129 -4.13 18.43 -9.40
CA MET A 129 -4.72 17.09 -9.45
C MET A 129 -5.89 16.95 -8.48
N LEU A 130 -5.80 17.52 -7.27
CA LEU A 130 -6.88 17.49 -6.31
C LEU A 130 -8.10 18.33 -6.76
N GLU A 131 -7.87 19.45 -7.46
CA GLU A 131 -8.94 20.22 -8.09
C GLU A 131 -9.64 19.42 -9.19
N LEU A 132 -8.88 18.69 -10.03
CA LEU A 132 -9.44 17.78 -11.03
C LEU A 132 -10.22 16.63 -10.40
N LEU A 133 -9.68 16.05 -9.32
CA LEU A 133 -10.35 15.02 -8.54
C LEU A 133 -11.70 15.49 -8.05
N GLU A 134 -11.75 16.64 -7.36
CA GLU A 134 -12.99 17.21 -6.81
C GLU A 134 -14.03 17.46 -7.92
N LYS A 135 -13.60 18.11 -9.00
CA LYS A 135 -14.46 18.38 -10.18
C LYS A 135 -15.05 17.09 -10.74
N ASN A 136 -14.22 16.04 -10.89
CA ASN A 136 -14.65 14.76 -11.45
C ASN A 136 -15.62 14.04 -10.50
N MET A 137 -15.33 14.01 -9.20
CA MET A 137 -16.21 13.36 -8.21
C MET A 137 -17.55 14.07 -8.13
N LYS A 138 -17.59 15.41 -8.14
CA LYS A 138 -18.81 16.20 -8.19
C LYS A 138 -19.64 15.90 -9.43
N LYS A 139 -19.00 15.84 -10.61
CA LYS A 139 -19.67 15.50 -11.88
C LYS A 139 -20.31 14.10 -11.84
N LEU A 140 -19.70 13.15 -11.11
CA LEU A 140 -20.18 11.78 -10.98
C LEU A 140 -21.15 11.56 -9.81
N GLY A 141 -21.40 12.59 -8.99
CA GLY A 141 -22.25 12.49 -7.79
C GLY A 141 -21.65 11.60 -6.70
N LEU A 142 -20.31 11.45 -6.66
CA LEU A 142 -19.62 10.66 -5.66
C LEU A 142 -19.19 11.53 -4.48
N ASN A 143 -19.77 11.26 -3.29
CA ASN A 143 -19.53 12.04 -2.07
C ASN A 143 -18.59 11.36 -1.08
N ASN A 144 -18.16 10.14 -1.39
CA ASN A 144 -17.31 9.31 -0.53
C ASN A 144 -15.84 9.25 -0.99
N VAL A 145 -15.39 10.20 -1.82
CA VAL A 145 -14.00 10.43 -2.16
C VAL A 145 -13.55 11.75 -1.57
N LYS A 146 -12.46 11.77 -0.81
CA LYS A 146 -11.93 12.96 -0.13
C LYS A 146 -10.50 13.22 -0.60
N GLY A 147 -10.24 14.38 -1.19
CA GLY A 147 -8.89 14.81 -1.52
C GLY A 147 -8.07 15.10 -0.25
N VAL A 148 -6.84 14.61 -0.24
CA VAL A 148 -5.85 14.85 0.83
C VAL A 148 -4.58 15.41 0.21
N ARG A 149 -4.17 16.60 0.64
CA ARG A 149 -2.92 17.20 0.18
C ARG A 149 -1.74 16.57 0.93
N GLY A 150 -1.08 15.60 0.31
CA GLY A 150 0.17 15.03 0.79
C GLY A 150 1.37 15.94 0.55
N THR A 151 2.53 15.48 1.00
CA THR A 151 3.84 16.07 0.68
C THR A 151 4.72 15.00 0.00
N ILE A 152 5.95 15.35 -0.35
CA ILE A 152 6.89 14.40 -0.98
C ILE A 152 7.35 13.28 -0.03
N ASN A 153 7.11 13.42 1.28
CA ASN A 153 7.58 12.51 2.33
C ASN A 153 6.52 12.17 3.40
N ASP A 154 5.29 12.68 3.26
CA ASP A 154 4.20 12.43 4.22
C ASP A 154 2.86 12.35 3.47
N PRO A 155 2.14 11.21 3.51
CA PRO A 155 0.82 11.07 2.90
C PRO A 155 -0.28 11.80 3.67
N ARG A 156 0.00 12.31 4.87
CA ARG A 156 -0.93 13.02 5.77
C ARG A 156 -2.22 12.23 6.06
N LEU A 157 -2.06 10.95 6.26
CA LEU A 157 -3.14 10.03 6.60
C LEU A 157 -3.15 9.78 8.11
N LYS A 158 -4.34 9.56 8.66
CA LYS A 158 -4.49 9.25 10.08
C LYS A 158 -3.98 7.85 10.40
N ALA A 159 -3.18 7.70 11.44
CA ALA A 159 -2.69 6.41 11.93
C ALA A 159 -3.82 5.42 12.21
N ASN A 160 -3.60 4.14 11.91
CA ASN A 160 -4.50 3.01 12.18
C ASN A 160 -5.95 3.23 11.72
N SER A 161 -6.15 3.86 10.56
CA SER A 161 -7.48 4.22 10.07
C SER A 161 -7.90 3.52 8.79
N LEU A 162 -6.96 2.92 8.04
CA LEU A 162 -7.21 2.38 6.71
C LEU A 162 -7.23 0.86 6.69
N ASP A 163 -8.18 0.31 5.95
CA ASP A 163 -8.29 -1.11 5.65
C ASP A 163 -7.43 -1.49 4.44
N PHE A 164 -7.26 -0.53 3.51
CA PHE A 164 -6.53 -0.76 2.27
C PHE A 164 -5.85 0.51 1.74
N VAL A 165 -4.66 0.37 1.17
CA VAL A 165 -3.96 1.42 0.44
C VAL A 165 -3.55 0.90 -0.93
N ILE A 166 -3.70 1.72 -1.97
CA ILE A 166 -3.23 1.42 -3.33
C ILE A 166 -2.30 2.52 -3.83
N MET A 167 -1.31 2.12 -4.58
CA MET A 167 -0.42 2.97 -5.36
C MET A 167 -0.43 2.45 -6.80
N VAL A 168 -0.90 3.25 -7.76
CA VAL A 168 -1.02 2.83 -9.17
C VAL A 168 -0.07 3.67 -10.02
N ASP A 169 0.99 3.04 -10.51
CA ASP A 169 2.02 3.65 -11.37
C ASP A 169 2.59 4.95 -10.78
N VAL A 170 2.82 4.97 -9.47
CA VAL A 170 3.25 6.17 -8.74
C VAL A 170 4.41 5.92 -7.78
N TYR A 171 4.53 4.71 -7.22
CA TYR A 171 5.56 4.44 -6.21
C TYR A 171 6.99 4.64 -6.76
N HIS A 172 7.21 4.32 -8.03
CA HIS A 172 8.48 4.55 -8.70
C HIS A 172 8.87 6.05 -8.81
N GLU A 173 7.92 6.96 -8.64
CA GLU A 173 8.10 8.42 -8.66
C GLU A 173 8.39 9.02 -7.28
N PHE A 174 8.22 8.27 -6.18
CA PHE A 174 8.45 8.82 -4.83
C PHE A 174 9.89 9.24 -4.65
N SER A 175 10.12 10.54 -4.42
CA SER A 175 11.46 11.08 -4.11
C SER A 175 11.94 10.71 -2.70
N HIS A 176 11.00 10.34 -1.80
CA HIS A 176 11.23 9.90 -0.43
C HIS A 176 10.42 8.63 -0.14
N PRO A 177 10.73 7.48 -0.83
CA PRO A 177 9.90 6.28 -0.74
C PRO A 177 9.87 5.67 0.66
N TYR A 178 10.95 5.74 1.44
CA TYR A 178 10.98 5.24 2.82
C TYR A 178 10.00 6.00 3.71
N GLU A 179 10.07 7.32 3.71
CA GLU A 179 9.26 8.20 4.53
C GLU A 179 7.77 8.09 4.17
N MET A 180 7.47 8.09 2.87
CA MET A 180 6.10 7.89 2.38
C MET A 180 5.55 6.54 2.81
N MET A 181 6.32 5.46 2.64
CA MET A 181 5.89 4.14 3.06
C MET A 181 5.74 4.01 4.57
N ALA A 182 6.59 4.65 5.37
CA ALA A 182 6.44 4.69 6.82
C ALA A 182 5.07 5.28 7.22
N GLY A 183 4.71 6.44 6.66
CA GLY A 183 3.40 7.06 6.89
C GLY A 183 2.23 6.22 6.37
N ILE A 184 2.37 5.56 5.22
CA ILE A 184 1.35 4.65 4.67
C ILE A 184 1.14 3.44 5.60
N VAL A 185 2.22 2.81 6.06
CA VAL A 185 2.14 1.65 6.96
C VAL A 185 1.59 2.05 8.33
N GLU A 186 1.94 3.23 8.85
CA GLU A 186 1.35 3.77 10.07
C GLU A 186 -0.17 3.97 9.92
N ALA A 187 -0.62 4.46 8.76
CA ALA A 187 -2.05 4.69 8.49
C ALA A 187 -2.86 3.39 8.36
N LEU A 188 -2.24 2.28 7.96
CA LEU A 188 -2.91 0.98 7.90
C LEU A 188 -3.25 0.47 9.29
N LYS A 189 -4.46 -0.07 9.44
CA LYS A 189 -4.86 -0.88 10.59
C LYS A 189 -4.01 -2.15 10.69
N PRO A 190 -3.86 -2.80 11.85
CA PRO A 190 -3.34 -4.17 11.93
C PRO A 190 -4.12 -5.09 10.98
N GLY A 191 -3.42 -5.88 10.15
CA GLY A 191 -4.04 -6.70 9.10
C GLY A 191 -4.56 -5.92 7.88
N GLY A 192 -4.43 -4.59 7.88
CA GLY A 192 -4.69 -3.77 6.70
C GLY A 192 -3.72 -4.08 5.57
N ARG A 193 -4.16 -3.89 4.31
CA ARG A 193 -3.39 -4.32 3.14
C ARG A 193 -2.92 -3.13 2.31
N VAL A 194 -1.77 -3.29 1.65
CA VAL A 194 -1.27 -2.35 0.65
C VAL A 194 -0.99 -3.07 -0.66
N ALA A 195 -1.34 -2.41 -1.78
CA ALA A 195 -1.10 -2.89 -3.13
C ALA A 195 -0.19 -1.93 -3.90
N PHE A 196 0.91 -2.44 -4.43
CA PHE A 196 1.74 -1.78 -5.41
C PHE A 196 1.30 -2.26 -6.79
N VAL A 197 0.77 -1.37 -7.60
CA VAL A 197 0.42 -1.60 -9.01
C VAL A 197 1.46 -0.91 -9.86
N GLU A 198 2.26 -1.68 -10.57
CA GLU A 198 3.40 -1.15 -11.31
C GLU A 198 3.53 -1.81 -12.68
N TYR A 199 3.94 -1.06 -13.69
CA TYR A 199 4.31 -1.62 -14.98
C TYR A 199 5.48 -2.59 -14.82
N ARG A 200 5.35 -3.80 -15.41
CA ARG A 200 6.34 -4.87 -15.25
C ARG A 200 7.69 -4.51 -15.88
N ALA A 201 8.73 -4.35 -15.06
CA ALA A 201 10.09 -4.17 -15.54
C ALA A 201 10.68 -5.45 -16.16
N GLU A 202 10.14 -6.62 -15.79
CA GLU A 202 10.53 -7.93 -16.31
C GLU A 202 10.09 -8.15 -17.78
N ASP A 203 9.09 -7.41 -18.24
CA ASP A 203 8.55 -7.55 -19.59
C ASP A 203 9.06 -6.42 -20.51
N PRO A 204 9.98 -6.70 -21.46
CA PRO A 204 10.47 -5.70 -22.40
C PRO A 204 9.41 -5.23 -23.40
N LYS A 205 8.30 -5.97 -23.56
CA LYS A 205 7.20 -5.63 -24.47
C LYS A 205 6.26 -4.58 -23.91
N VAL A 206 6.28 -4.31 -22.60
CA VAL A 206 5.50 -3.23 -22.00
C VAL A 206 6.08 -1.89 -22.47
N PRO A 207 5.31 -1.07 -23.26
CA PRO A 207 5.83 0.10 -23.97
C PRO A 207 5.89 1.35 -23.07
N ILE A 208 6.44 1.18 -21.86
CA ILE A 208 6.60 2.23 -20.85
C ILE A 208 8.10 2.51 -20.65
N LYS A 209 8.46 3.74 -20.39
CA LYS A 209 9.84 4.16 -20.10
C LYS A 209 10.42 3.36 -18.94
N ARG A 210 11.72 3.06 -19.02
CA ARG A 210 12.39 2.14 -18.09
C ARG A 210 12.23 2.53 -16.63
N LEU A 211 12.36 3.82 -16.28
CA LEU A 211 12.28 4.28 -14.89
C LEU A 211 10.86 4.34 -14.34
N HIS A 212 9.84 4.26 -15.23
CA HIS A 212 8.44 4.16 -14.87
C HIS A 212 7.95 2.71 -14.80
N LYS A 213 8.86 1.75 -14.66
CA LYS A 213 8.58 0.34 -14.43
C LYS A 213 9.26 -0.13 -13.16
N MET A 214 8.63 -1.04 -12.45
CA MET A 214 9.26 -1.73 -11.32
C MET A 214 9.17 -3.24 -11.46
N SER A 215 10.22 -3.94 -11.02
CA SER A 215 10.17 -5.39 -10.89
C SER A 215 9.52 -5.81 -9.58
N GLU A 216 8.86 -6.97 -9.58
CA GLU A 216 8.32 -7.58 -8.36
C GLU A 216 9.40 -7.74 -7.29
N ALA A 217 10.62 -8.11 -7.70
CA ALA A 217 11.75 -8.28 -6.79
C ALA A 217 12.14 -6.96 -6.11
N GLN A 218 12.14 -5.84 -6.86
CA GLN A 218 12.48 -4.53 -6.29
C GLN A 218 11.38 -4.04 -5.34
N VAL A 219 10.10 -4.19 -5.70
CA VAL A 219 8.98 -3.88 -4.80
C VAL A 219 9.09 -4.66 -3.49
N LYS A 220 9.33 -5.97 -3.56
CA LYS A 220 9.50 -6.81 -2.36
C LYS A 220 10.71 -6.41 -1.52
N LYS A 221 11.83 -6.07 -2.18
CA LYS A 221 13.03 -5.59 -1.50
C LYS A 221 12.76 -4.29 -0.72
N GLU A 222 12.10 -3.32 -1.33
CA GLU A 222 11.80 -2.04 -0.69
C GLU A 222 10.74 -2.20 0.42
N ALA A 223 9.70 -3.03 0.21
CA ALA A 223 8.68 -3.32 1.21
C ALA A 223 9.20 -4.09 2.44
N SER A 224 10.32 -4.84 2.30
CA SER A 224 10.90 -5.61 3.41
C SER A 224 11.46 -4.76 4.55
N LEU A 225 11.57 -3.44 4.37
CA LEU A 225 11.96 -2.50 5.43
C LEU A 225 10.84 -2.20 6.43
N PHE A 226 9.63 -2.68 6.15
CA PHE A 226 8.44 -2.36 6.93
C PHE A 226 7.81 -3.64 7.51
N PRO A 227 6.98 -3.55 8.56
CA PRO A 227 6.24 -4.70 9.11
C PRO A 227 5.12 -5.13 8.15
N LEU A 228 5.52 -5.54 6.95
CA LEU A 228 4.66 -5.97 5.86
C LEU A 228 4.98 -7.41 5.45
N LYS A 229 3.96 -8.26 5.40
CA LYS A 229 4.06 -9.63 4.87
C LYS A 229 3.57 -9.64 3.43
N HIS A 230 4.39 -10.13 2.49
CA HIS A 230 3.93 -10.40 1.13
C HIS A 230 2.81 -11.46 1.14
N VAL A 231 1.67 -11.13 0.52
CA VAL A 231 0.51 -12.02 0.45
C VAL A 231 0.46 -12.74 -0.90
N GLN A 232 0.49 -11.97 -1.98
CA GLN A 232 0.46 -12.51 -3.34
C GLN A 232 0.94 -11.47 -4.35
N THR A 233 1.27 -11.95 -5.56
CA THR A 233 1.46 -11.11 -6.74
C THR A 233 0.46 -11.51 -7.81
N TYR A 234 -0.40 -10.58 -8.21
CA TYR A 234 -1.36 -10.76 -9.30
C TYR A 234 -0.74 -10.33 -10.63
N LYS A 235 -0.68 -11.25 -11.61
CA LYS A 235 0.08 -11.07 -12.87
C LYS A 235 -0.80 -11.10 -14.13
N LYS A 236 -2.13 -11.05 -13.99
CA LYS A 236 -3.05 -11.19 -15.14
C LYS A 236 -3.38 -9.87 -15.84
N LEU A 237 -2.94 -8.72 -15.29
CA LEU A 237 -3.09 -7.45 -15.98
C LEU A 237 -2.18 -7.39 -17.22
N PRO A 238 -2.60 -6.72 -18.32
CA PRO A 238 -1.83 -6.72 -19.57
C PRO A 238 -0.41 -6.18 -19.40
N TRP A 239 -0.23 -5.00 -18.81
CA TRP A 239 1.08 -4.35 -18.67
C TRP A 239 1.62 -4.31 -17.23
N GLN A 240 0.74 -4.43 -16.23
CA GLN A 240 1.08 -4.27 -14.83
C GLN A 240 1.09 -5.60 -14.07
N HIS A 241 1.69 -5.57 -12.89
CA HIS A 241 1.45 -6.53 -11.84
C HIS A 241 0.93 -5.81 -10.59
N VAL A 242 0.29 -6.55 -9.70
CA VAL A 242 -0.13 -6.04 -8.40
C VAL A 242 0.55 -6.86 -7.32
N VAL A 243 1.41 -6.22 -6.53
CA VAL A 243 2.11 -6.88 -5.42
C VAL A 243 1.42 -6.49 -4.12
N PHE A 244 0.79 -7.47 -3.46
CA PHE A 244 0.02 -7.26 -2.24
C PHE A 244 0.83 -7.60 -1.00
N PHE A 245 0.73 -6.71 -0.03
CA PHE A 245 1.24 -6.94 1.33
C PHE A 245 0.14 -6.70 2.35
N GLU A 246 0.30 -7.31 3.52
CA GLU A 246 -0.54 -7.15 4.70
C GLU A 246 0.32 -6.66 5.85
N LYS A 247 -0.15 -5.63 6.58
CA LYS A 247 0.51 -5.16 7.79
C LYS A 247 0.42 -6.22 8.86
N LEU A 248 1.57 -6.58 9.44
CA LEU A 248 1.63 -7.54 10.53
C LEU A 248 0.81 -7.04 11.73
N THR A 249 0.09 -7.97 12.34
CA THR A 249 -0.53 -7.77 13.65
C THR A 249 0.52 -8.06 14.70
N GLU A 250 0.81 -7.07 15.56
CA GLU A 250 1.66 -7.28 16.72
C GLU A 250 1.09 -8.36 17.64
#